data_59123aaf3dd16dbc2ceb8dfeb24ab6d5
#
_entry.id   59123aaf3dd16dbc2ceb8dfeb24ab6d5
#
_cell.length_a   1.000
_cell.length_b   1.000
_cell.length_c   1.000
_cell.angle_alpha   90.00
_cell.angle_beta   90.00
_cell.angle_gamma   90.00
#
_symmetry.space_group_name_H-M   'P 1'
#
loop_
_entity.id
_entity.type
_entity.pdbx_description
1 polymer ?
#
loop_
_entity_poly.entity_id
_entity_poly.type
_entity_poly.pdbx_seq_one_letter_code
_entity_poly.pdbx_strand_id
1 'polypeptide(L)'
;MTSTLSPPTLALRWTDYPLMDAALAGLCVFCDVRDPEQLTPEHLQEFQQWAQKAYFTPELSGWIAVVFTSNFINYSFSTEKRQEVLRDILSSYQRPDTLSERCTIFPELQAQQRVARDLMPMLMGRGPMNFYPDGQPGLPLSGQAITALQGLSLAAPLVSGRAMILDADDKQLLLDVVNEWQKPWLKRISLSVSKDDKKPIWAAARTRLMEAIRQVLSKQPRGKAHLPFAGGATIYHLSNSGQGPDAAIYTLEQPALRFMERASQEHPEAWKPLFQSKHHAADKTKDSDFGFRNELDEAMFSLPDAAPAFLRRYLLPPFTQALKVAQESGKQASKANRKKDTKKANDGPKPIPLSGLWGITELFLEEVVGMEKARIEAIEALGQRLGEWIVRENDKRLFRELYQARGASPLRHVLLKAMLEKSKQDAKSGAENRDLITTKDEYLRIFTEADELSRADFTLARDLLKMRVIQYLHDARFFEENKDDPELQNTELPTDQGEE
;
A
#
# COMPACT_ATOMS: atom_id res chain seq x y z
N MET A 1 5.49 -18.66 -57.66
CA MET A 1 5.43 -19.28 -56.31
C MET A 1 5.71 -18.18 -55.28
N THR A 2 4.66 -17.55 -54.79
CA THR A 2 4.76 -16.53 -53.74
C THR A 2 4.98 -17.25 -52.41
N SER A 3 6.20 -17.18 -51.94
CA SER A 3 6.54 -17.60 -50.58
C SER A 3 5.69 -16.78 -49.62
N THR A 4 4.69 -17.42 -49.01
CA THR A 4 4.00 -16.86 -47.85
C THR A 4 4.98 -16.93 -46.69
N LEU A 5 5.77 -15.87 -46.49
CA LEU A 5 6.51 -15.65 -45.27
C LEU A 5 5.51 -15.63 -44.15
N SER A 6 5.62 -16.58 -43.21
CA SER A 6 4.86 -16.53 -41.93
C SER A 6 5.10 -15.15 -41.32
N PRO A 7 4.07 -14.53 -40.74
CA PRO A 7 4.24 -13.24 -40.09
C PRO A 7 5.36 -13.36 -39.06
N PRO A 8 6.24 -12.35 -38.93
CA PRO A 8 7.33 -12.39 -37.98
C PRO A 8 6.76 -12.62 -36.54
N THR A 9 7.18 -13.68 -35.92
CA THR A 9 6.82 -13.96 -34.53
C THR A 9 7.43 -12.86 -33.65
N LEU A 10 6.62 -12.21 -32.82
CA LEU A 10 7.13 -11.24 -31.85
C LEU A 10 7.87 -11.99 -30.75
N ALA A 11 9.01 -11.42 -30.31
CA ALA A 11 9.80 -11.97 -29.19
C ALA A 11 9.55 -11.17 -27.90
N LEU A 12 8.31 -10.69 -27.70
CA LEU A 12 7.92 -9.93 -26.51
C LEU A 12 7.67 -10.88 -25.34
N ARG A 13 8.35 -10.64 -24.24
CA ARG A 13 8.21 -11.38 -22.99
C ARG A 13 8.57 -10.49 -21.80
N TRP A 14 8.25 -10.89 -20.59
CA TRP A 14 8.71 -10.21 -19.38
C TRP A 14 10.25 -10.15 -19.36
N THR A 15 10.78 -9.02 -18.94
CA THR A 15 12.23 -8.72 -19.07
C THR A 15 12.90 -8.42 -17.75
N ASP A 16 12.12 -8.24 -16.69
CA ASP A 16 12.56 -7.71 -15.38
C ASP A 16 13.22 -6.30 -15.49
N TYR A 17 12.98 -5.62 -16.61
CA TYR A 17 13.35 -4.23 -16.80
C TYR A 17 12.10 -3.35 -16.61
N PRO A 18 12.03 -2.54 -15.53
CA PRO A 18 10.79 -1.88 -15.10
C PRO A 18 10.06 -1.07 -16.17
N LEU A 19 10.80 -0.30 -16.97
CA LEU A 19 10.20 0.50 -18.04
C LEU A 19 9.57 -0.37 -19.14
N MET A 20 10.23 -1.46 -19.49
CA MET A 20 9.73 -2.38 -20.52
C MET A 20 8.56 -3.19 -20.01
N ASP A 21 8.66 -3.72 -18.79
CA ASP A 21 7.59 -4.55 -18.21
C ASP A 21 6.32 -3.73 -17.98
N ALA A 22 6.44 -2.48 -17.52
CA ALA A 22 5.31 -1.57 -17.44
C ALA A 22 4.70 -1.28 -18.83
N ALA A 23 5.53 -1.06 -19.85
CA ALA A 23 5.06 -0.84 -21.22
C ALA A 23 4.33 -2.06 -21.77
N LEU A 24 4.89 -3.26 -21.57
CA LEU A 24 4.27 -4.53 -21.94
C LEU A 24 2.96 -4.77 -21.21
N ALA A 25 2.90 -4.48 -19.89
CA ALA A 25 1.66 -4.54 -19.14
C ALA A 25 0.59 -3.60 -19.72
N GLY A 26 0.99 -2.38 -20.12
CA GLY A 26 0.10 -1.44 -20.80
C GLY A 26 -0.47 -2.00 -22.10
N LEU A 27 0.36 -2.61 -22.93
CA LEU A 27 -0.07 -3.27 -24.16
C LEU A 27 -0.94 -4.48 -23.91
N CYS A 28 -0.57 -5.35 -22.96
CA CYS A 28 -1.35 -6.53 -22.60
C CYS A 28 -2.77 -6.17 -22.17
N VAL A 29 -2.89 -5.18 -21.27
CA VAL A 29 -4.21 -4.70 -20.80
C VAL A 29 -5.00 -4.05 -21.92
N PHE A 30 -4.35 -3.30 -22.83
CA PHE A 30 -5.00 -2.66 -23.97
C PHE A 30 -5.55 -3.69 -24.97
N CYS A 31 -4.83 -4.77 -25.21
CA CYS A 31 -5.18 -5.86 -26.12
C CYS A 31 -5.94 -7.00 -25.48
N ASP A 32 -6.31 -6.90 -24.19
CA ASP A 32 -7.02 -7.92 -23.41
C ASP A 32 -6.30 -9.29 -23.39
N VAL A 33 -4.96 -9.28 -23.27
CA VAL A 33 -4.12 -10.46 -23.09
C VAL A 33 -3.45 -10.44 -21.73
N ARG A 34 -2.98 -11.60 -21.25
CA ARG A 34 -2.40 -11.74 -19.90
C ARG A 34 -0.89 -11.94 -19.88
N ASP A 35 -0.30 -12.13 -21.04
CA ASP A 35 1.14 -12.37 -21.17
C ASP A 35 1.65 -11.67 -22.43
N PRO A 36 2.83 -11.00 -22.39
CA PRO A 36 3.43 -10.38 -23.58
C PRO A 36 3.68 -11.36 -24.73
N GLU A 37 3.89 -12.66 -24.43
CA GLU A 37 4.08 -13.69 -25.48
C GLU A 37 2.80 -13.92 -26.32
N GLN A 38 1.64 -13.48 -25.81
CA GLN A 38 0.35 -13.54 -26.54
C GLN A 38 0.14 -12.33 -27.46
N LEU A 39 0.98 -11.31 -27.38
CA LEU A 39 0.90 -10.16 -28.27
C LEU A 39 1.26 -10.58 -29.70
N THR A 40 0.46 -10.13 -30.66
CA THR A 40 0.62 -10.41 -32.08
C THR A 40 0.95 -9.13 -32.85
N PRO A 41 1.43 -9.23 -34.10
CA PRO A 41 1.60 -8.05 -34.97
C PRO A 41 0.31 -7.26 -35.13
N GLU A 42 -0.86 -7.92 -35.16
CA GLU A 42 -2.17 -7.26 -35.26
C GLU A 42 -2.47 -6.42 -34.04
N HIS A 43 -2.15 -6.90 -32.85
CA HIS A 43 -2.27 -6.14 -31.59
C HIS A 43 -1.40 -4.89 -31.62
N LEU A 44 -0.14 -4.98 -32.07
CA LEU A 44 0.72 -3.82 -32.24
C LEU A 44 0.20 -2.84 -33.30
N GLN A 45 -0.43 -3.35 -34.33
CA GLN A 45 -1.07 -2.51 -35.35
C GLN A 45 -2.30 -1.77 -34.79
N GLU A 46 -3.11 -2.42 -33.97
CA GLU A 46 -4.23 -1.77 -33.30
C GLU A 46 -3.74 -0.66 -32.36
N PHE A 47 -2.72 -0.96 -31.53
CA PHE A 47 -2.08 0.06 -30.69
C PHE A 47 -1.51 1.21 -31.52
N GLN A 48 -0.83 0.94 -32.64
CA GLN A 48 -0.31 1.95 -33.55
C GLN A 48 -1.41 2.89 -34.07
N GLN A 49 -2.55 2.33 -34.49
CA GLN A 49 -3.69 3.11 -34.99
C GLN A 49 -4.29 4.01 -33.91
N TRP A 50 -4.40 3.51 -32.70
CA TRP A 50 -4.84 4.26 -31.53
C TRP A 50 -3.84 5.38 -31.20
N ALA A 51 -2.56 5.05 -31.06
CA ALA A 51 -1.52 5.98 -30.64
C ALA A 51 -1.34 7.15 -31.65
N GLN A 52 -1.44 6.89 -32.92
CA GLN A 52 -1.36 7.93 -33.97
C GLN A 52 -2.43 9.03 -33.78
N LYS A 53 -3.57 8.71 -33.20
CA LYS A 53 -4.64 9.67 -32.92
C LYS A 53 -4.48 10.26 -31.50
N ALA A 54 -4.26 9.40 -30.51
CA ALA A 54 -4.25 9.74 -29.13
C ALA A 54 -3.08 10.64 -28.71
N TYR A 55 -1.90 10.46 -29.29
CA TYR A 55 -0.69 11.21 -28.93
C TYR A 55 -0.74 12.72 -29.24
N PHE A 56 -1.66 13.13 -30.08
CA PHE A 56 -1.89 14.55 -30.38
C PHE A 56 -3.01 15.18 -29.54
N THR A 57 -3.64 14.40 -28.68
CA THR A 57 -4.59 14.96 -27.71
C THR A 57 -3.86 15.78 -26.63
N PRO A 58 -4.51 16.81 -26.05
CA PRO A 58 -3.90 17.60 -24.97
C PRO A 58 -3.42 16.77 -23.78
N GLU A 59 -4.14 15.70 -23.47
CA GLU A 59 -3.84 14.77 -22.37
C GLU A 59 -2.50 14.08 -22.58
N LEU A 60 -2.30 13.44 -23.74
CA LEU A 60 -1.09 12.68 -24.02
C LEU A 60 0.09 13.55 -24.46
N SER A 61 -0.14 14.69 -25.10
CA SER A 61 0.97 15.59 -25.47
C SER A 61 1.74 16.07 -24.23
N GLY A 62 1.03 16.39 -23.13
CA GLY A 62 1.65 16.72 -21.86
C GLY A 62 2.40 15.54 -21.22
N TRP A 63 1.86 14.33 -21.34
CA TRP A 63 2.50 13.12 -20.86
C TRP A 63 3.81 12.82 -21.63
N ILE A 64 3.76 12.90 -22.96
CA ILE A 64 4.92 12.66 -23.82
C ILE A 64 6.05 13.64 -23.50
N ALA A 65 5.74 14.91 -23.26
CA ALA A 65 6.73 15.92 -22.91
C ALA A 65 7.48 15.60 -21.59
N VAL A 66 6.83 14.87 -20.67
CA VAL A 66 7.44 14.45 -19.40
C VAL A 66 8.28 13.18 -19.58
N VAL A 67 7.83 12.22 -20.39
CA VAL A 67 8.42 10.87 -20.49
C VAL A 67 9.41 10.76 -21.65
N PHE A 68 9.04 11.22 -22.83
CA PHE A 68 9.87 11.19 -24.03
C PHE A 68 10.24 12.60 -24.46
N THR A 69 11.52 12.83 -24.71
CA THR A 69 11.99 14.09 -25.29
C THR A 69 12.15 13.95 -26.80
N SER A 70 11.13 13.38 -27.44
CA SER A 70 11.17 13.06 -28.88
C SER A 70 10.91 14.28 -29.76
N ASN A 71 11.52 14.28 -30.94
CA ASN A 71 11.32 15.34 -31.96
C ASN A 71 9.87 15.45 -32.44
N PHE A 72 9.06 14.38 -32.35
CA PHE A 72 7.66 14.42 -32.78
C PHE A 72 6.76 15.31 -31.90
N ILE A 73 7.19 15.64 -30.69
CA ILE A 73 6.49 16.60 -29.80
C ILE A 73 6.95 18.05 -30.05
N ASN A 74 7.99 18.29 -30.83
CA ASN A 74 8.53 19.61 -31.05
C ASN A 74 7.58 20.45 -31.94
N TYR A 75 6.99 21.47 -31.34
CA TYR A 75 6.05 22.37 -32.01
C TYR A 75 6.66 23.19 -33.17
N SER A 76 7.99 23.22 -33.31
CA SER A 76 8.63 23.83 -34.46
C SER A 76 8.45 23.02 -35.75
N PHE A 77 8.08 21.74 -35.63
CA PHE A 77 7.77 20.92 -36.81
C PHE A 77 6.30 21.05 -37.20
N SER A 78 6.02 20.93 -38.52
CA SER A 78 4.62 20.85 -38.99
C SER A 78 3.92 19.61 -38.40
N THR A 79 2.59 19.66 -38.38
CA THR A 79 1.78 18.53 -37.90
C THR A 79 2.05 17.26 -38.69
N GLU A 80 2.20 17.38 -40.01
CA GLU A 80 2.48 16.28 -40.93
C GLU A 80 3.83 15.63 -40.59
N LYS A 81 4.86 16.44 -40.33
CA LYS A 81 6.19 15.94 -39.98
C LYS A 81 6.18 15.22 -38.62
N ARG A 82 5.46 15.77 -37.67
CA ARG A 82 5.30 15.11 -36.34
C ARG A 82 4.57 13.77 -36.44
N GLN A 83 3.52 13.70 -37.30
CA GLN A 83 2.79 12.46 -37.58
C GLN A 83 3.66 11.42 -38.30
N GLU A 84 4.50 11.86 -39.25
CA GLU A 84 5.44 11.00 -39.95
C GLU A 84 6.44 10.37 -38.96
N VAL A 85 7.09 11.18 -38.12
CA VAL A 85 8.06 10.70 -37.12
C VAL A 85 7.40 9.73 -36.13
N LEU A 86 6.20 10.05 -35.63
CA LEU A 86 5.48 9.14 -34.74
C LEU A 86 5.14 7.81 -35.43
N ARG A 87 4.70 7.86 -36.69
CA ARG A 87 4.41 6.65 -37.49
C ARG A 87 5.66 5.79 -37.62
N ASP A 88 6.81 6.40 -37.87
CA ASP A 88 8.09 5.70 -38.02
C ASP A 88 8.48 5.01 -36.70
N ILE A 89 8.27 5.65 -35.55
CA ILE A 89 8.53 5.05 -34.24
C ILE A 89 7.61 3.86 -34.00
N LEU A 90 6.31 4.03 -34.23
CA LEU A 90 5.29 3.01 -33.94
C LEU A 90 5.35 1.82 -34.92
N SER A 91 5.90 2.00 -36.11
CA SER A 91 6.09 0.93 -37.11
C SER A 91 7.49 0.29 -37.09
N SER A 92 8.31 0.62 -36.09
CA SER A 92 9.66 0.08 -35.97
C SER A 92 9.70 -1.45 -35.98
N TYR A 93 8.72 -2.11 -35.35
CA TYR A 93 8.64 -3.58 -35.31
C TYR A 93 8.45 -4.25 -36.66
N GLN A 94 8.02 -3.50 -37.68
CA GLN A 94 7.82 -3.98 -39.08
C GLN A 94 9.07 -3.86 -39.93
N ARG A 95 10.07 -3.13 -39.47
CA ARG A 95 11.30 -2.87 -40.21
C ARG A 95 12.41 -3.83 -39.81
N PRO A 96 13.32 -4.19 -40.71
CA PRO A 96 14.41 -5.07 -40.37
C PRO A 96 15.36 -4.44 -39.34
N ASP A 97 15.84 -5.26 -38.44
CA ASP A 97 16.92 -4.92 -37.50
C ASP A 97 18.25 -5.01 -38.23
N THR A 98 18.94 -3.86 -38.39
CA THR A 98 20.08 -3.71 -39.34
C THR A 98 21.43 -3.58 -38.66
N LEU A 99 21.50 -3.36 -37.33
CA LEU A 99 22.76 -3.26 -36.61
C LEU A 99 23.34 -4.65 -36.37
N SER A 100 24.65 -4.75 -36.33
CA SER A 100 25.36 -5.97 -35.95
C SER A 100 25.26 -6.28 -34.44
N GLU A 101 24.83 -5.29 -33.64
CA GLU A 101 24.69 -5.38 -32.20
C GLU A 101 23.38 -6.08 -31.82
N ARG A 102 23.40 -6.74 -30.67
CA ARG A 102 22.18 -7.33 -30.08
C ARG A 102 21.35 -6.24 -29.38
N CYS A 103 20.03 -6.45 -29.37
CA CYS A 103 19.13 -5.62 -28.58
C CYS A 103 19.43 -5.77 -27.09
N THR A 104 19.57 -4.67 -26.37
CA THR A 104 19.87 -4.70 -24.92
C THR A 104 18.73 -5.31 -24.11
N ILE A 105 17.49 -5.15 -24.55
CA ILE A 105 16.30 -5.62 -23.80
C ILE A 105 15.92 -7.04 -24.22
N PHE A 106 15.97 -7.35 -25.51
CA PHE A 106 15.69 -8.67 -26.08
C PHE A 106 16.94 -9.22 -26.77
N PRO A 107 17.88 -9.82 -26.02
CA PRO A 107 19.20 -10.19 -26.57
C PRO A 107 19.19 -11.23 -27.70
N GLU A 108 18.07 -11.91 -27.89
CA GLU A 108 17.86 -12.81 -29.03
C GLU A 108 17.66 -12.07 -30.34
N LEU A 109 17.23 -10.81 -30.30
CA LEU A 109 17.03 -9.96 -31.47
C LEU A 109 18.29 -9.14 -31.78
N GLN A 110 18.47 -8.81 -33.04
CA GLN A 110 19.39 -7.77 -33.43
C GLN A 110 18.82 -6.39 -33.12
N ALA A 111 19.69 -5.40 -33.00
CA ALA A 111 19.25 -4.03 -32.84
C ALA A 111 18.92 -3.38 -34.19
N GLN A 112 17.89 -2.55 -34.18
CA GLN A 112 17.54 -1.74 -35.33
C GLN A 112 18.30 -0.40 -35.31
N GLN A 113 18.36 0.23 -34.15
CA GLN A 113 19.07 1.50 -33.97
C GLN A 113 19.52 1.68 -32.50
N ARG A 114 20.47 2.59 -32.30
CA ARG A 114 20.82 3.08 -30.99
C ARG A 114 19.86 4.19 -30.58
N VAL A 115 19.21 4.02 -29.43
CA VAL A 115 18.22 4.95 -28.87
C VAL A 115 18.80 5.76 -27.73
N ALA A 116 18.33 6.98 -27.57
CA ALA A 116 18.66 7.87 -26.48
C ALA A 116 17.38 8.31 -25.76
N ARG A 117 17.45 9.37 -24.95
CA ARG A 117 16.32 9.89 -24.15
C ARG A 117 15.06 10.24 -24.95
N ASP A 118 15.18 10.37 -26.26
CA ASP A 118 14.08 10.66 -27.15
C ASP A 118 13.16 9.47 -27.43
N LEU A 119 13.65 8.25 -27.27
CA LEU A 119 12.87 7.02 -27.48
C LEU A 119 12.82 6.12 -26.26
N MET A 120 13.73 6.31 -25.32
CA MET A 120 13.79 5.55 -24.08
C MET A 120 13.97 6.50 -22.89
N PRO A 121 13.02 6.54 -21.95
CA PRO A 121 13.12 7.41 -20.78
C PRO A 121 14.38 7.15 -19.95
N MET A 122 14.83 8.14 -19.21
CA MET A 122 15.97 8.08 -18.29
C MET A 122 17.35 7.91 -18.92
N LEU A 123 17.45 7.82 -20.23
CA LEU A 123 18.75 7.90 -20.91
C LEU A 123 19.24 9.34 -21.07
N MET A 124 20.53 9.48 -21.30
CA MET A 124 21.16 10.75 -21.67
C MET A 124 20.86 11.08 -23.16
N GLY A 125 21.08 12.31 -23.54
CA GLY A 125 21.03 12.73 -24.95
C GLY A 125 22.11 12.06 -25.80
N ARG A 126 22.06 12.28 -27.12
CA ARG A 126 23.02 11.72 -28.10
C ARG A 126 24.39 12.43 -28.12
N GLY A 127 24.66 13.26 -27.14
CA GLY A 127 25.93 14.00 -27.08
C GLY A 127 27.13 13.11 -26.73
N PRO A 128 28.37 13.63 -26.90
CA PRO A 128 29.62 12.89 -26.67
C PRO A 128 29.88 12.57 -25.18
N MET A 129 29.07 13.06 -24.28
CA MET A 129 29.20 12.86 -22.83
C MET A 129 28.64 11.51 -22.34
N ASN A 130 28.11 10.68 -23.24
CA ASN A 130 27.68 9.33 -22.87
C ASN A 130 28.91 8.44 -22.64
N PHE A 131 29.13 8.04 -21.41
CA PHE A 131 30.21 7.16 -20.99
C PHE A 131 29.90 5.68 -21.31
N TYR A 132 29.53 5.38 -22.54
CA TYR A 132 29.41 4.00 -22.97
C TYR A 132 30.79 3.40 -23.27
N PRO A 133 31.00 2.10 -22.98
CA PRO A 133 32.29 1.46 -23.13
C PRO A 133 32.93 1.65 -24.52
N ASP A 134 32.11 1.66 -25.56
CA ASP A 134 32.54 1.78 -26.95
C ASP A 134 32.55 3.24 -27.48
N GLY A 135 32.32 4.24 -26.59
CA GLY A 135 32.20 5.63 -26.96
C GLY A 135 31.00 5.95 -27.88
N GLN A 136 30.08 5.00 -28.09
CA GLN A 136 28.91 5.18 -28.91
C GLN A 136 27.69 5.60 -28.09
N PRO A 137 26.97 6.69 -28.48
CA PRO A 137 25.84 7.16 -27.69
C PRO A 137 24.60 6.26 -27.87
N GLY A 138 23.86 6.06 -26.77
CA GLY A 138 22.59 5.37 -26.76
C GLY A 138 22.70 3.85 -26.59
N LEU A 139 21.55 3.21 -26.39
CA LEU A 139 21.42 1.75 -26.26
C LEU A 139 20.97 1.13 -27.56
N PRO A 140 21.57 0.01 -28.02
CA PRO A 140 21.08 -0.71 -29.17
C PRO A 140 19.76 -1.40 -28.87
N LEU A 141 18.68 -1.04 -29.58
CA LEU A 141 17.35 -1.64 -29.41
C LEU A 141 16.81 -2.16 -30.74
N SER A 142 16.08 -3.27 -30.67
CA SER A 142 15.29 -3.82 -31.78
C SER A 142 14.05 -2.95 -32.07
N GLY A 143 13.50 -3.08 -33.27
CA GLY A 143 12.26 -2.39 -33.62
C GLY A 143 11.09 -2.79 -32.74
N GLN A 144 11.02 -4.05 -32.31
CA GLN A 144 10.01 -4.53 -31.35
C GLN A 144 10.11 -3.83 -29.99
N ALA A 145 11.32 -3.68 -29.45
CA ALA A 145 11.55 -2.97 -28.19
C ALA A 145 11.16 -1.49 -28.27
N ILE A 146 11.51 -0.83 -29.38
CA ILE A 146 11.18 0.59 -29.61
C ILE A 146 9.67 0.80 -29.65
N THR A 147 8.94 -0.07 -30.37
CA THR A 147 7.48 0.02 -30.45
C THR A 147 6.83 -0.32 -29.11
N ALA A 148 7.29 -1.38 -28.43
CA ALA A 148 6.73 -1.81 -27.14
C ALA A 148 6.89 -0.74 -26.07
N LEU A 149 8.02 -0.02 -25.99
CA LEU A 149 8.23 1.09 -25.05
C LEU A 149 7.17 2.20 -25.15
N GLN A 150 6.54 2.37 -26.31
CA GLN A 150 5.45 3.35 -26.45
C GLN A 150 4.20 2.95 -25.64
N GLY A 151 4.07 1.67 -25.27
CA GLY A 151 3.05 1.17 -24.36
C GLY A 151 3.08 1.81 -22.96
N LEU A 152 4.20 2.45 -22.56
CA LEU A 152 4.24 3.26 -21.33
C LEU A 152 3.15 4.32 -21.26
N SER A 153 2.69 4.85 -22.40
CA SER A 153 1.58 5.80 -22.46
C SER A 153 0.25 5.25 -21.93
N LEU A 154 0.12 3.93 -21.90
CA LEU A 154 -1.03 3.20 -21.40
C LEU A 154 -0.89 2.80 -19.92
N ALA A 155 0.35 2.67 -19.42
CA ALA A 155 0.65 2.10 -18.12
C ALA A 155 1.15 3.10 -17.07
N ALA A 156 1.62 4.27 -17.45
CA ALA A 156 2.31 5.21 -16.57
C ALA A 156 1.54 6.53 -16.40
N PRO A 157 0.59 6.63 -15.46
CA PRO A 157 -0.15 7.88 -15.23
C PRO A 157 0.76 8.98 -14.70
N LEU A 158 0.40 10.25 -14.97
CA LEU A 158 1.07 11.39 -14.34
C LEU A 158 0.52 11.64 -12.94
N VAL A 159 1.45 11.77 -11.99
CA VAL A 159 1.20 12.17 -10.61
C VAL A 159 2.12 13.35 -10.30
N SER A 160 1.56 14.48 -9.89
CA SER A 160 2.34 15.71 -9.63
C SER A 160 3.31 16.09 -10.77
N GLY A 161 2.89 15.91 -12.01
CA GLY A 161 3.70 16.25 -13.19
C GLY A 161 4.83 15.28 -13.52
N ARG A 162 4.93 14.13 -12.86
CA ARG A 162 5.89 13.06 -13.14
C ARG A 162 5.18 11.76 -13.52
N ALA A 163 5.77 10.95 -14.36
CA ALA A 163 5.24 9.64 -14.71
C ALA A 163 5.46 8.65 -13.55
N MET A 164 4.43 7.91 -13.21
CA MET A 164 4.48 6.85 -12.21
C MET A 164 4.52 5.49 -12.91
N ILE A 165 5.66 4.84 -12.87
CA ILE A 165 5.89 3.52 -13.45
C ILE A 165 5.91 2.50 -12.32
N LEU A 166 5.07 1.49 -12.43
CA LEU A 166 5.03 0.37 -11.51
C LEU A 166 5.87 -0.77 -12.04
N ASP A 167 6.68 -1.32 -11.16
CA ASP A 167 7.29 -2.63 -11.28
C ASP A 167 6.79 -3.49 -10.12
N ALA A 168 6.41 -4.73 -10.40
CA ALA A 168 5.98 -5.68 -9.39
C ALA A 168 6.56 -7.06 -9.71
N ASP A 169 7.03 -7.73 -8.67
CA ASP A 169 7.53 -9.10 -8.79
C ASP A 169 6.41 -10.02 -9.28
N ASP A 170 5.19 -9.81 -8.77
CA ASP A 170 3.98 -10.46 -9.26
C ASP A 170 3.44 -9.74 -10.51
N LYS A 171 3.62 -10.35 -11.67
CA LYS A 171 3.17 -9.78 -12.94
C LYS A 171 1.63 -9.69 -13.05
N GLN A 172 0.88 -10.53 -12.31
CA GLN A 172 -0.57 -10.41 -12.26
C GLN A 172 -0.99 -9.15 -11.49
N LEU A 173 -0.30 -8.83 -10.38
CA LEU A 173 -0.51 -7.56 -9.67
C LEU A 173 -0.22 -6.36 -10.57
N LEU A 174 0.89 -6.42 -11.33
CA LEU A 174 1.24 -5.36 -12.30
C LEU A 174 0.11 -5.14 -13.32
N LEU A 175 -0.39 -6.21 -13.94
CA LEU A 175 -1.48 -6.15 -14.92
C LEU A 175 -2.77 -5.61 -14.31
N ASP A 176 -3.15 -6.09 -13.12
CA ASP A 176 -4.38 -5.69 -12.47
C ASP A 176 -4.35 -4.21 -12.04
N VAL A 177 -3.22 -3.74 -11.52
CA VAL A 177 -3.05 -2.32 -11.17
C VAL A 177 -3.05 -1.44 -12.43
N VAL A 178 -2.33 -1.83 -13.48
CA VAL A 178 -2.35 -1.09 -14.77
C VAL A 178 -3.77 -1.02 -15.33
N ASN A 179 -4.55 -2.09 -15.25
CA ASN A 179 -5.96 -2.11 -15.69
C ASN A 179 -6.84 -1.11 -14.90
N GLU A 180 -6.57 -0.92 -13.59
CA GLU A 180 -7.32 0.04 -12.76
C GLU A 180 -7.11 1.49 -13.19
N TRP A 181 -5.92 1.86 -13.61
CA TRP A 181 -5.67 3.24 -14.02
C TRP A 181 -5.80 3.48 -15.53
N GLN A 182 -5.63 2.46 -16.37
CA GLN A 182 -5.74 2.58 -17.81
C GLN A 182 -7.19 2.84 -18.26
N LYS A 183 -8.18 2.14 -17.72
CA LYS A 183 -9.59 2.31 -18.10
C LYS A 183 -10.11 3.75 -17.98
N PRO A 184 -9.97 4.43 -16.83
CA PRO A 184 -10.39 5.84 -16.74
C PRO A 184 -9.55 6.76 -17.63
N TRP A 185 -8.29 6.42 -17.88
CA TRP A 185 -7.41 7.17 -18.75
C TRP A 185 -7.86 7.12 -20.23
N LEU A 186 -8.09 5.92 -20.76
CA LEU A 186 -8.62 5.73 -22.12
C LEU A 186 -9.98 6.41 -22.33
N LYS A 187 -10.86 6.32 -21.33
CA LYS A 187 -12.16 7.00 -21.36
C LYS A 187 -12.00 8.52 -21.49
N ARG A 188 -11.06 9.12 -20.77
CA ARG A 188 -10.80 10.57 -20.86
C ARG A 188 -10.30 10.97 -22.24
N ILE A 189 -9.33 10.22 -22.79
CA ILE A 189 -8.79 10.47 -24.13
C ILE A 189 -9.92 10.40 -25.18
N SER A 190 -10.79 9.37 -25.10
CA SER A 190 -11.86 9.17 -26.09
C SER A 190 -12.98 10.20 -26.02
N LEU A 191 -13.26 10.76 -24.85
CA LEU A 191 -14.35 11.72 -24.66
C LEU A 191 -13.94 13.16 -25.00
N SER A 192 -12.66 13.44 -25.31
CA SER A 192 -12.13 14.80 -25.50
C SER A 192 -12.66 15.76 -24.43
N VAL A 193 -12.60 15.33 -23.15
CA VAL A 193 -13.24 16.01 -22.03
C VAL A 193 -12.77 17.45 -21.96
N SER A 194 -13.69 18.39 -21.91
CA SER A 194 -13.41 19.81 -21.83
C SER A 194 -12.57 20.15 -20.59
N LYS A 195 -11.76 21.23 -20.68
CA LYS A 195 -10.83 21.69 -19.65
C LYS A 195 -11.44 21.93 -18.26
N ASP A 196 -12.77 21.93 -18.15
CA ASP A 196 -13.50 22.25 -16.91
C ASP A 196 -13.78 21.07 -15.99
N ASP A 197 -13.60 19.82 -16.43
CA ASP A 197 -13.69 18.68 -15.53
C ASP A 197 -12.46 18.65 -14.63
N LYS A 198 -12.68 19.00 -13.35
CA LYS A 198 -11.65 18.98 -12.31
C LYS A 198 -10.98 17.61 -12.26
N LYS A 199 -9.77 17.56 -12.79
CA LYS A 199 -8.92 16.37 -12.71
C LYS A 199 -8.75 16.01 -11.24
N PRO A 200 -8.87 14.73 -10.83
CA PRO A 200 -8.35 14.34 -9.53
C PRO A 200 -6.84 14.58 -9.57
N ILE A 201 -6.40 15.61 -8.88
CA ILE A 201 -4.96 15.93 -8.77
C ILE A 201 -4.41 14.97 -7.71
N TRP A 202 -3.65 13.98 -8.15
CA TRP A 202 -2.92 13.10 -7.25
C TRP A 202 -1.66 13.81 -6.78
N ALA A 203 -1.55 14.01 -5.46
CA ALA A 203 -0.39 14.67 -4.87
C ALA A 203 0.78 13.73 -4.61
N ALA A 204 0.51 12.44 -4.41
CA ALA A 204 1.51 11.48 -3.99
C ALA A 204 1.41 10.15 -4.76
N ALA A 205 2.53 9.73 -5.35
CA ALA A 205 2.62 8.48 -6.10
C ALA A 205 2.30 7.26 -5.21
N ARG A 206 2.78 7.26 -3.95
CA ARG A 206 2.52 6.21 -2.97
C ARG A 206 1.03 6.05 -2.69
N THR A 207 0.33 7.14 -2.41
CA THR A 207 -1.13 7.12 -2.20
C THR A 207 -1.87 6.61 -3.44
N ARG A 208 -1.42 7.00 -4.64
CA ARG A 208 -2.04 6.53 -5.89
C ARG A 208 -1.89 5.04 -6.10
N LEU A 209 -0.71 4.47 -5.83
CA LEU A 209 -0.52 3.03 -5.90
C LEU A 209 -1.38 2.30 -4.88
N MET A 210 -1.34 2.72 -3.62
CA MET A 210 -2.11 2.11 -2.54
C MET A 210 -3.61 2.09 -2.84
N GLU A 211 -4.13 3.14 -3.45
CA GLU A 211 -5.53 3.17 -3.88
C GLU A 211 -5.81 2.15 -4.98
N ALA A 212 -4.93 2.06 -5.99
CA ALA A 212 -5.10 1.08 -7.07
C ALA A 212 -5.06 -0.36 -6.52
N ILE A 213 -4.10 -0.68 -5.63
CA ILE A 213 -4.02 -1.99 -5.00
C ILE A 213 -5.30 -2.28 -4.18
N ARG A 214 -5.80 -1.32 -3.39
CA ARG A 214 -7.08 -1.50 -2.67
C ARG A 214 -8.26 -1.76 -3.61
N GLN A 215 -8.30 -1.11 -4.78
CA GLN A 215 -9.32 -1.37 -5.79
C GLN A 215 -9.21 -2.78 -6.36
N VAL A 216 -8.00 -3.25 -6.68
CA VAL A 216 -7.72 -4.62 -7.10
C VAL A 216 -8.22 -5.60 -6.04
N LEU A 217 -7.77 -5.46 -4.79
CA LEU A 217 -8.16 -6.33 -3.68
C LEU A 217 -9.69 -6.34 -3.43
N SER A 218 -10.35 -5.21 -3.61
CA SER A 218 -11.80 -5.12 -3.42
C SER A 218 -12.63 -5.90 -4.45
N LYS A 219 -12.05 -6.21 -5.62
CA LYS A 219 -12.67 -6.95 -6.71
C LYS A 219 -12.41 -8.44 -6.66
N GLN A 220 -11.45 -8.87 -5.84
CA GLN A 220 -11.15 -10.28 -5.67
C GLN A 220 -12.32 -11.00 -4.97
N PRO A 221 -12.69 -12.22 -5.43
CA PRO A 221 -13.77 -12.98 -4.82
C PRO A 221 -13.37 -13.41 -3.41
N ARG A 222 -14.21 -13.09 -2.43
CA ARG A 222 -14.03 -13.52 -1.04
C ARG A 222 -14.14 -15.04 -0.92
N GLY A 223 -13.26 -15.64 -0.11
CA GLY A 223 -13.34 -17.06 0.24
C GLY A 223 -12.78 -18.04 -0.80
N LYS A 224 -12.23 -17.59 -1.92
CA LYS A 224 -11.40 -18.44 -2.76
C LYS A 224 -9.97 -18.36 -2.29
N ALA A 225 -9.30 -19.50 -2.20
CA ALA A 225 -7.85 -19.55 -1.95
C ALA A 225 -7.15 -18.77 -3.08
N HIS A 226 -6.86 -17.51 -2.84
CA HIS A 226 -6.00 -16.71 -3.70
C HIS A 226 -4.56 -16.99 -3.27
N LEU A 227 -3.69 -17.24 -4.22
CA LEU A 227 -2.27 -17.27 -3.92
C LEU A 227 -1.85 -15.85 -3.53
N PRO A 228 -1.19 -15.67 -2.38
CA PRO A 228 -0.74 -14.35 -1.95
C PRO A 228 0.21 -13.77 -3.00
N PHE A 229 0.20 -12.45 -3.14
CA PHE A 229 1.11 -11.77 -4.05
C PHE A 229 2.57 -12.18 -3.78
N ALA A 230 3.26 -12.55 -4.86
CA ALA A 230 4.67 -12.90 -4.79
C ALA A 230 5.53 -11.63 -4.82
N GLY A 231 6.38 -11.44 -3.79
CA GLY A 231 7.30 -10.32 -3.75
C GLY A 231 6.67 -8.97 -3.43
N GLY A 232 7.40 -7.90 -3.76
CA GLY A 232 7.02 -6.52 -3.50
C GLY A 232 6.57 -5.76 -4.74
N ALA A 233 6.42 -4.44 -4.58
CA ALA A 233 6.09 -3.53 -5.67
C ALA A 233 6.90 -2.24 -5.55
N THR A 234 7.49 -1.77 -6.66
CA THR A 234 8.31 -0.56 -6.69
C THR A 234 7.73 0.47 -7.65
N ILE A 235 7.65 1.72 -7.21
CA ILE A 235 7.28 2.85 -8.04
C ILE A 235 8.53 3.61 -8.45
N TYR A 236 8.72 3.78 -9.74
CA TYR A 236 9.64 4.74 -10.32
C TYR A 236 8.87 5.99 -10.71
N HIS A 237 8.96 7.03 -9.89
CA HIS A 237 8.26 8.31 -10.10
C HIS A 237 9.23 9.28 -10.78
N LEU A 238 9.17 9.34 -12.10
CA LEU A 238 10.20 9.92 -12.95
C LEU A 238 9.72 11.06 -13.83
N SER A 239 10.67 11.93 -14.18
CA SER A 239 10.55 12.92 -15.22
C SER A 239 11.81 12.92 -16.08
N ASN A 240 11.63 12.94 -17.38
CA ASN A 240 12.73 13.01 -18.37
C ASN A 240 12.81 14.39 -19.03
N SER A 241 12.06 15.36 -18.51
CA SER A 241 11.94 16.72 -19.07
C SER A 241 13.01 17.66 -18.53
N GLY A 242 13.22 18.78 -19.21
CA GLY A 242 14.04 19.90 -18.73
C GLY A 242 15.53 19.60 -18.66
N GLN A 243 16.11 19.77 -17.47
CA GLN A 243 17.56 19.73 -17.24
C GLN A 243 18.17 18.32 -17.21
N GLY A 244 17.37 17.29 -17.35
CA GLY A 244 17.82 15.90 -17.38
C GLY A 244 16.83 14.96 -16.69
N PRO A 245 17.18 13.65 -16.68
CA PRO A 245 16.36 12.65 -15.99
C PRO A 245 16.37 12.89 -14.46
N ASP A 246 15.20 12.78 -13.85
CA ASP A 246 15.01 12.85 -12.40
C ASP A 246 14.02 11.76 -11.97
N ALA A 247 14.34 11.01 -10.93
CA ALA A 247 13.51 9.92 -10.43
C ALA A 247 13.53 9.83 -8.91
N ALA A 248 12.37 9.56 -8.33
CA ALA A 248 12.22 9.09 -6.97
C ALA A 248 11.73 7.64 -7.00
N ILE A 249 12.31 6.80 -6.16
CA ILE A 249 11.98 5.37 -6.08
C ILE A 249 11.32 5.09 -4.74
N TYR A 250 10.20 4.39 -4.76
CA TYR A 250 9.45 4.00 -3.57
C TYR A 250 9.14 2.51 -3.64
N THR A 251 9.61 1.75 -2.68
CA THR A 251 9.37 0.31 -2.61
C THR A 251 8.35 -0.02 -1.53
N LEU A 252 7.33 -0.78 -1.91
CA LEU A 252 6.39 -1.42 -1.01
C LEU A 252 6.86 -2.86 -0.83
N GLU A 253 7.45 -3.13 0.32
CA GLU A 253 8.02 -4.44 0.62
C GLU A 253 6.95 -5.54 0.72
N GLN A 254 7.32 -6.78 0.41
CA GLN A 254 6.41 -7.93 0.44
C GLN A 254 5.63 -8.08 1.77
N PRO A 255 6.25 -7.92 2.97
CA PRO A 255 5.52 -7.99 4.23
C PRO A 255 4.37 -6.98 4.33
N ALA A 256 4.60 -5.75 3.89
CA ALA A 256 3.57 -4.71 3.89
C ALA A 256 2.44 -5.03 2.89
N LEU A 257 2.79 -5.54 1.72
CA LEU A 257 1.82 -5.93 0.69
C LEU A 257 0.95 -7.11 1.16
N ARG A 258 1.56 -8.15 1.75
CA ARG A 258 0.83 -9.31 2.31
C ARG A 258 -0.07 -8.91 3.47
N PHE A 259 0.43 -8.07 4.37
CA PHE A 259 -0.39 -7.53 5.46
C PHE A 259 -1.64 -6.82 4.92
N MET A 260 -1.48 -5.96 3.91
CA MET A 260 -2.60 -5.25 3.30
C MET A 260 -3.60 -6.21 2.63
N GLU A 261 -3.11 -7.20 1.91
CA GLU A 261 -3.92 -8.23 1.27
C GLU A 261 -4.76 -8.98 2.30
N ARG A 262 -4.13 -9.57 3.31
CA ARG A 262 -4.79 -10.33 4.37
C ARG A 262 -5.77 -9.47 5.17
N ALA A 263 -5.36 -8.26 5.58
CA ALA A 263 -6.22 -7.36 6.33
C ALA A 263 -7.48 -6.95 5.54
N SER A 264 -7.36 -6.75 4.22
CA SER A 264 -8.51 -6.41 3.38
C SER A 264 -9.49 -7.59 3.18
N GLN A 265 -9.00 -8.82 3.21
CA GLN A 265 -9.80 -10.04 3.02
C GLN A 265 -10.41 -10.56 4.32
N GLU A 266 -9.60 -10.64 5.38
CA GLU A 266 -9.97 -11.24 6.65
C GLU A 266 -10.75 -10.26 7.57
N HIS A 267 -10.42 -8.94 7.52
CA HIS A 267 -11.02 -7.92 8.39
C HIS A 267 -11.51 -6.66 7.64
N PRO A 268 -12.30 -6.79 6.56
CA PRO A 268 -12.68 -5.65 5.70
C PRO A 268 -13.48 -4.57 6.44
N GLU A 269 -14.23 -4.94 7.50
CA GLU A 269 -15.05 -4.03 8.30
C GLU A 269 -14.23 -3.08 9.19
N ALA A 270 -13.02 -3.49 9.57
CA ALA A 270 -12.08 -2.66 10.32
C ALA A 270 -11.03 -1.99 9.40
N TRP A 271 -10.61 -2.69 8.35
CA TRP A 271 -9.61 -2.21 7.39
C TRP A 271 -10.05 -0.93 6.65
N LYS A 272 -11.26 -0.94 6.07
CA LYS A 272 -11.79 0.20 5.32
C LYS A 272 -11.89 1.49 6.17
N PRO A 273 -12.49 1.47 7.38
CA PRO A 273 -12.55 2.66 8.22
C PRO A 273 -11.17 3.16 8.66
N LEU A 274 -10.19 2.26 8.87
CA LEU A 274 -8.83 2.65 9.25
C LEU A 274 -8.19 3.57 8.21
N PHE A 275 -8.32 3.25 6.93
CA PHE A 275 -7.84 4.11 5.86
C PHE A 275 -8.68 5.37 5.68
N GLN A 276 -9.99 5.27 5.75
CA GLN A 276 -10.88 6.42 5.55
C GLN A 276 -10.67 7.52 6.59
N SER A 277 -10.36 7.15 7.83
CA SER A 277 -10.11 8.11 8.92
C SER A 277 -8.84 8.96 8.73
N LYS A 278 -7.94 8.56 7.84
CA LYS A 278 -6.64 9.20 7.59
C LYS A 278 -6.58 9.97 6.26
N HIS A 279 -7.73 10.13 5.61
CA HIS A 279 -7.83 10.97 4.44
C HIS A 279 -7.79 12.45 4.84
N HIS A 280 -6.71 13.14 4.51
CA HIS A 280 -6.70 14.58 4.52
C HIS A 280 -7.30 15.09 3.21
N ALA A 281 -8.52 15.59 3.26
CA ALA A 281 -9.04 16.43 2.20
C ALA A 281 -8.11 17.65 2.09
N ALA A 282 -7.62 17.95 0.88
CA ALA A 282 -6.87 19.17 0.63
C ALA A 282 -7.64 20.36 1.23
N ASP A 283 -6.98 21.12 2.09
CA ASP A 283 -7.58 22.27 2.73
C ASP A 283 -8.04 23.25 1.65
N LYS A 284 -9.35 23.48 1.56
CA LYS A 284 -9.99 24.31 0.52
C LYS A 284 -9.60 25.78 0.59
N THR A 285 -8.75 26.18 1.54
CA THR A 285 -8.50 27.57 1.89
C THR A 285 -7.19 28.16 1.36
N LYS A 286 -6.37 27.40 0.68
CA LYS A 286 -5.14 27.91 0.05
C LYS A 286 -5.00 27.40 -1.37
N ASP A 287 -4.68 28.29 -2.30
CA ASP A 287 -4.31 28.11 -3.71
C ASP A 287 -3.19 27.07 -3.94
N SER A 288 -3.27 25.91 -3.34
CA SER A 288 -2.30 24.86 -3.54
C SER A 288 -2.96 23.74 -4.33
N ASP A 289 -2.45 23.49 -5.51
CA ASP A 289 -2.64 22.28 -6.33
C ASP A 289 -2.22 20.97 -5.60
N PHE A 290 -2.28 20.95 -4.27
CA PHE A 290 -1.96 19.79 -3.46
C PHE A 290 -3.12 18.80 -3.50
N GLY A 291 -2.99 17.83 -4.34
CA GLY A 291 -3.93 16.73 -4.48
C GLY A 291 -3.97 15.82 -3.24
N PHE A 292 -4.83 14.85 -3.35
CA PHE A 292 -5.14 13.87 -2.33
C PHE A 292 -3.91 13.08 -1.84
N ARG A 293 -3.68 13.08 -0.52
CA ARG A 293 -2.61 12.35 0.17
C ARG A 293 -3.17 11.63 1.39
N ASN A 294 -2.73 10.40 1.62
CA ASN A 294 -3.09 9.61 2.80
C ASN A 294 -1.82 9.26 3.60
N GLU A 295 -1.76 9.69 4.85
CA GLU A 295 -0.59 9.48 5.70
C GLU A 295 -0.32 8.00 6.01
N LEU A 296 -1.37 7.19 6.11
CA LEU A 296 -1.22 5.76 6.36
C LEU A 296 -0.66 5.05 5.12
N ASP A 297 -1.12 5.43 3.91
CA ASP A 297 -0.55 4.95 2.66
C ASP A 297 0.96 5.26 2.56
N GLU A 298 1.36 6.47 2.95
CA GLU A 298 2.75 6.88 2.97
C GLU A 298 3.59 6.04 3.95
N ALA A 299 3.03 5.76 5.12
CA ALA A 299 3.71 4.98 6.17
C ALA A 299 3.89 3.50 5.80
N MET A 300 3.01 2.93 4.96
CA MET A 300 3.16 1.55 4.48
C MET A 300 4.48 1.31 3.74
N PHE A 301 5.00 2.33 3.04
CA PHE A 301 6.28 2.26 2.34
C PHE A 301 7.52 2.34 3.26
N SER A 302 7.31 2.51 4.55
CA SER A 302 8.39 2.48 5.56
C SER A 302 8.41 1.16 6.34
N LEU A 303 7.56 0.20 5.96
CA LEU A 303 7.52 -1.13 6.57
C LEU A 303 8.48 -2.07 5.81
N PRO A 304 9.11 -3.04 6.52
CA PRO A 304 8.95 -3.34 7.96
C PRO A 304 9.77 -2.45 8.91
N ASP A 305 10.72 -1.64 8.43
CA ASP A 305 11.69 -0.90 9.26
C ASP A 305 11.02 -0.01 10.32
N ALA A 306 9.92 0.65 9.95
CA ALA A 306 9.17 1.52 10.85
C ALA A 306 8.00 0.82 11.57
N ALA A 307 7.99 -0.51 11.66
CA ALA A 307 6.88 -1.28 12.25
C ALA A 307 6.47 -0.82 13.67
N PRO A 308 7.39 -0.54 14.62
CA PRO A 308 7.00 -0.05 15.94
C PRO A 308 6.32 1.32 15.91
N ALA A 309 6.78 2.21 15.04
CA ALA A 309 6.17 3.53 14.87
C ALA A 309 4.79 3.44 14.21
N PHE A 310 4.66 2.58 13.20
CA PHE A 310 3.39 2.32 12.52
C PHE A 310 2.33 1.80 13.49
N LEU A 311 2.67 0.78 14.29
CA LEU A 311 1.79 0.21 15.29
C LEU A 311 1.27 1.30 16.25
N ARG A 312 2.19 2.07 16.86
CA ARG A 312 1.85 3.14 17.82
C ARG A 312 1.00 4.25 17.20
N ARG A 313 1.25 4.62 15.96
CA ARG A 313 0.56 5.74 15.31
C ARG A 313 -0.80 5.37 14.73
N TYR A 314 -0.96 4.16 14.23
CA TYR A 314 -2.14 3.78 13.43
C TYR A 314 -2.99 2.67 14.03
N LEU A 315 -2.40 1.69 14.71
CA LEU A 315 -3.15 0.55 15.25
C LEU A 315 -3.51 0.71 16.73
N LEU A 316 -2.65 1.34 17.55
CA LEU A 316 -2.94 1.58 18.97
C LEU A 316 -4.02 2.67 19.25
N PRO A 317 -4.01 3.85 18.59
CA PRO A 317 -4.93 4.93 18.94
C PRO A 317 -6.42 4.58 18.81
N PRO A 318 -6.88 3.77 17.84
CA PRO A 318 -8.27 3.37 17.77
C PRO A 318 -8.76 2.60 19.01
N PHE A 319 -7.91 1.80 19.67
CA PHE A 319 -8.26 1.13 20.93
C PHE A 319 -8.50 2.15 22.05
N THR A 320 -7.64 3.14 22.17
CA THR A 320 -7.80 4.20 23.18
C THR A 320 -9.00 5.11 22.91
N GLN A 321 -9.31 5.37 21.64
CA GLN A 321 -10.48 6.15 21.23
C GLN A 321 -11.78 5.39 21.52
N ALA A 322 -11.84 4.09 21.29
CA ALA A 322 -13.01 3.27 21.60
C ALA A 322 -13.32 3.28 23.11
N LEU A 323 -12.29 3.27 23.97
CA LEU A 323 -12.46 3.45 25.40
C LEU A 323 -13.10 4.81 25.77
N LYS A 324 -12.65 5.89 25.16
CA LYS A 324 -13.22 7.23 25.37
C LYS A 324 -14.69 7.31 24.94
N VAL A 325 -15.02 6.74 23.76
CA VAL A 325 -16.41 6.71 23.26
C VAL A 325 -17.31 5.89 24.17
N ALA A 326 -16.85 4.74 24.69
CA ALA A 326 -17.60 3.95 25.65
C ALA A 326 -17.88 4.73 26.96
N GLN A 327 -16.89 5.48 27.46
CA GLN A 327 -17.04 6.36 28.63
C GLN A 327 -17.97 7.53 28.39
N GLU A 328 -17.95 8.16 27.20
CA GLU A 328 -18.80 9.30 26.85
C GLU A 328 -20.25 8.91 26.54
N SER A 329 -20.48 7.75 25.92
CA SER A 329 -21.81 7.21 25.67
C SER A 329 -22.57 6.96 26.97
N GLY A 330 -21.86 6.53 28.01
CA GLY A 330 -22.39 6.43 29.37
C GLY A 330 -22.84 7.79 29.96
N LYS A 331 -22.12 8.87 29.65
CA LYS A 331 -22.45 10.24 30.11
C LYS A 331 -23.61 10.88 29.36
N GLN A 332 -23.83 10.53 28.09
CA GLN A 332 -24.94 11.06 27.28
C GLN A 332 -26.27 10.33 27.51
N ALA A 333 -26.26 9.03 27.79
CA ALA A 333 -27.47 8.28 28.15
C ALA A 333 -28.15 8.81 29.42
N SER A 334 -27.40 9.36 30.36
CA SER A 334 -27.92 10.01 31.58
C SER A 334 -28.50 11.42 31.34
N LYS A 335 -28.12 12.10 30.24
CA LYS A 335 -28.64 13.43 29.86
C LYS A 335 -29.76 13.40 28.83
N ALA A 336 -29.90 12.32 28.07
CA ALA A 336 -30.87 12.20 26.96
C ALA A 336 -32.32 11.99 27.42
N ASN A 337 -32.58 11.73 28.70
CA ASN A 337 -33.95 11.64 29.23
C ASN A 337 -34.65 12.99 29.43
N ARG A 338 -34.04 14.09 28.97
CA ARG A 338 -34.60 15.45 29.19
C ARG A 338 -34.88 16.29 27.96
N LYS A 339 -34.53 15.91 26.74
CA LYS A 339 -34.94 16.68 25.54
C LYS A 339 -35.03 15.77 24.31
N LYS A 340 -36.25 15.40 23.90
CA LYS A 340 -36.58 15.03 22.54
C LYS A 340 -36.49 16.30 21.69
N ASP A 341 -35.39 16.47 20.98
CA ASP A 341 -35.31 17.38 19.86
C ASP A 341 -34.49 16.72 18.75
N THR A 342 -35.16 16.58 17.63
CA THR A 342 -34.66 16.09 16.36
C THR A 342 -33.41 16.85 15.92
N LYS A 343 -32.25 16.25 16.09
CA LYS A 343 -31.03 16.64 15.38
C LYS A 343 -30.60 15.54 14.44
N LYS A 344 -30.44 15.93 13.16
CA LYS A 344 -29.87 15.14 12.07
C LYS A 344 -28.74 14.25 12.57
N ALA A 345 -28.81 12.97 12.24
CA ALA A 345 -27.72 12.03 12.47
C ALA A 345 -26.42 12.63 11.89
N ASN A 346 -25.48 12.87 12.76
CA ASN A 346 -24.11 13.27 12.35
C ASN A 346 -23.50 12.08 11.62
N ASP A 347 -23.26 12.24 10.32
CA ASP A 347 -22.49 11.30 9.47
C ASP A 347 -20.99 11.38 9.85
N GLY A 348 -20.67 11.15 11.12
CA GLY A 348 -19.30 10.92 11.57
C GLY A 348 -18.84 9.53 11.14
N PRO A 349 -17.53 9.30 10.94
CA PRO A 349 -17.01 7.98 10.60
C PRO A 349 -17.46 6.97 11.66
N LYS A 350 -18.01 5.84 11.19
CA LYS A 350 -18.43 4.76 12.09
C LYS A 350 -17.24 4.27 12.92
N PRO A 351 -17.43 4.01 14.21
CA PRO A 351 -16.35 3.49 15.05
C PRO A 351 -15.85 2.14 14.49
N ILE A 352 -14.54 1.94 14.52
CA ILE A 352 -13.91 0.70 14.07
C ILE A 352 -14.22 -0.39 15.09
N PRO A 353 -14.71 -1.58 14.68
CA PRO A 353 -14.94 -2.69 15.60
C PRO A 353 -13.63 -3.15 16.24
N LEU A 354 -13.58 -3.25 17.56
CA LEU A 354 -12.34 -3.62 18.29
C LEU A 354 -11.86 -5.03 17.97
N SER A 355 -12.78 -5.98 17.75
CA SER A 355 -12.43 -7.35 17.35
C SER A 355 -11.73 -7.38 15.99
N GLY A 356 -12.25 -6.64 15.01
CA GLY A 356 -11.61 -6.53 13.69
C GLY A 356 -10.27 -5.79 13.75
N LEU A 357 -10.15 -4.79 14.63
CA LEU A 357 -8.89 -4.07 14.82
C LEU A 357 -7.82 -4.95 15.47
N TRP A 358 -8.21 -5.82 16.43
CA TRP A 358 -7.31 -6.81 17.01
C TRP A 358 -6.81 -7.77 15.92
N GLY A 359 -7.70 -8.35 15.10
CA GLY A 359 -7.30 -9.22 14.00
C GLY A 359 -6.34 -8.54 13.01
N ILE A 360 -6.56 -7.26 12.67
CA ILE A 360 -5.59 -6.49 11.86
C ILE A 360 -4.24 -6.38 12.58
N THR A 361 -4.24 -6.19 13.90
CA THR A 361 -3.00 -6.09 14.68
C THR A 361 -2.25 -7.43 14.69
N GLU A 362 -2.95 -8.56 14.84
CA GLU A 362 -2.36 -9.89 14.74
C GLU A 362 -1.70 -10.12 13.38
N LEU A 363 -2.40 -9.81 12.29
CA LEU A 363 -1.85 -9.89 10.95
C LEU A 363 -0.60 -9.01 10.77
N PHE A 364 -0.61 -7.82 11.35
CA PHE A 364 0.55 -6.94 11.34
C PHE A 364 1.75 -7.53 12.07
N LEU A 365 1.52 -8.14 13.23
CA LEU A 365 2.57 -8.80 13.99
C LEU A 365 3.14 -10.01 13.27
N GLU A 366 2.29 -10.79 12.62
CA GLU A 366 2.68 -11.98 11.87
C GLU A 366 3.45 -11.61 10.61
N GLU A 367 2.87 -10.77 9.73
CA GLU A 367 3.40 -10.49 8.40
C GLU A 367 4.53 -9.44 8.40
N VAL A 368 4.42 -8.40 9.22
CA VAL A 368 5.33 -7.24 9.17
C VAL A 368 6.41 -7.33 10.24
N VAL A 369 6.03 -7.68 11.47
CA VAL A 369 6.98 -7.79 12.60
C VAL A 369 7.70 -9.14 12.57
N GLY A 370 7.10 -10.18 11.96
CA GLY A 370 7.64 -11.54 11.95
C GLY A 370 7.53 -12.22 13.33
N MET A 371 6.54 -11.82 14.15
CA MET A 371 6.34 -12.41 15.46
C MET A 371 5.79 -13.83 15.32
N GLU A 372 6.37 -14.78 16.06
CA GLU A 372 5.90 -16.15 16.06
C GLU A 372 4.44 -16.26 16.53
N LYS A 373 3.62 -17.01 15.78
CA LYS A 373 2.20 -17.21 16.09
C LYS A 373 1.97 -17.73 17.51
N ALA A 374 2.81 -18.64 17.97
CA ALA A 374 2.73 -19.18 19.34
C ALA A 374 2.94 -18.11 20.42
N ARG A 375 3.71 -17.07 20.14
CA ARG A 375 3.92 -15.92 21.02
C ARG A 375 2.69 -15.00 21.02
N ILE A 376 2.10 -14.74 19.87
CA ILE A 376 0.85 -13.97 19.74
C ILE A 376 -0.27 -14.65 20.50
N GLU A 377 -0.47 -15.95 20.28
CA GLU A 377 -1.47 -16.76 20.99
C GLU A 377 -1.26 -16.76 22.52
N ALA A 378 -0.02 -16.79 22.99
CA ALA A 378 0.30 -16.71 24.42
C ALA A 378 -0.08 -15.34 25.02
N ILE A 379 0.19 -14.24 24.31
CA ILE A 379 -0.22 -12.87 24.71
C ILE A 379 -1.75 -12.77 24.77
N GLU A 380 -2.44 -13.32 23.78
CA GLU A 380 -3.91 -13.36 23.72
C GLU A 380 -4.51 -14.12 24.89
N ALA A 381 -4.03 -15.33 25.11
CA ALA A 381 -4.51 -16.19 26.18
C ALA A 381 -4.30 -15.56 27.57
N LEU A 382 -3.14 -14.94 27.80
CA LEU A 382 -2.86 -14.22 29.04
C LEU A 382 -3.79 -13.00 29.20
N GLY A 383 -3.97 -12.23 28.12
CA GLY A 383 -4.86 -11.07 28.13
C GLY A 383 -6.32 -11.44 28.40
N GLN A 384 -6.78 -12.52 27.81
CA GLN A 384 -8.12 -13.05 28.05
C GLN A 384 -8.31 -13.46 29.52
N ARG A 385 -7.41 -14.26 30.07
CA ARG A 385 -7.49 -14.71 31.48
C ARG A 385 -7.45 -13.54 32.47
N LEU A 386 -6.63 -12.53 32.22
CA LEU A 386 -6.63 -11.31 33.03
C LEU A 386 -7.94 -10.53 32.89
N GLY A 387 -8.49 -10.41 31.71
CA GLY A 387 -9.77 -9.78 31.47
C GLY A 387 -10.92 -10.52 32.18
N GLU A 388 -10.97 -11.84 32.03
CA GLU A 388 -11.94 -12.70 32.72
C GLU A 388 -11.87 -12.53 34.27
N TRP A 389 -10.66 -12.50 34.80
CA TRP A 389 -10.46 -12.28 36.24
C TRP A 389 -10.96 -10.90 36.66
N ILE A 390 -10.58 -9.83 35.95
CA ILE A 390 -11.01 -8.46 36.25
C ILE A 390 -12.54 -8.32 36.23
N VAL A 391 -13.22 -8.91 35.23
CA VAL A 391 -14.69 -8.87 35.11
C VAL A 391 -15.33 -9.66 36.27
N ARG A 392 -14.87 -10.89 36.52
CA ARG A 392 -15.43 -11.77 37.52
C ARG A 392 -15.36 -11.18 38.92
N GLU A 393 -14.22 -10.59 39.30
CA GLU A 393 -14.00 -10.01 40.62
C GLU A 393 -14.37 -8.53 40.70
N ASN A 394 -14.76 -7.93 39.57
CA ASN A 394 -14.95 -6.49 39.43
C ASN A 394 -13.73 -5.67 39.91
N ASP A 395 -12.51 -6.19 39.61
CA ASP A 395 -11.25 -5.66 40.14
C ASP A 395 -10.72 -4.47 39.32
N LYS A 396 -11.29 -3.30 39.60
CA LYS A 396 -10.91 -2.03 38.95
C LYS A 396 -9.48 -1.61 39.27
N ARG A 397 -9.02 -1.97 40.46
CA ARG A 397 -7.67 -1.65 40.94
C ARG A 397 -6.62 -2.41 40.12
N LEU A 398 -6.83 -3.71 39.90
CA LEU A 398 -5.95 -4.53 39.08
C LEU A 398 -5.88 -3.97 37.63
N PHE A 399 -7.04 -3.62 37.06
CA PHE A 399 -7.07 -2.99 35.74
C PHE A 399 -6.21 -1.72 35.68
N ARG A 400 -6.37 -0.81 36.66
CA ARG A 400 -5.60 0.44 36.72
C ARG A 400 -4.10 0.18 36.90
N GLU A 401 -3.71 -0.71 37.83
CA GLU A 401 -2.31 -1.08 38.07
C GLU A 401 -1.67 -1.67 36.78
N LEU A 402 -2.39 -2.57 36.09
CA LEU A 402 -1.95 -3.14 34.79
C LEU A 402 -1.79 -2.06 33.72
N TYR A 403 -2.77 -1.18 33.59
CA TYR A 403 -2.76 -0.12 32.60
C TYR A 403 -1.61 0.87 32.82
N GLN A 404 -1.33 1.22 34.07
CA GLN A 404 -0.26 2.14 34.46
C GLN A 404 1.14 1.51 34.44
N ALA A 405 1.27 0.19 34.37
CA ALA A 405 2.56 -0.48 34.36
C ALA A 405 3.37 -0.12 33.08
N ARG A 406 4.45 0.68 33.24
CA ARG A 406 5.27 1.14 32.11
C ARG A 406 6.50 0.27 31.82
N GLY A 407 7.04 -0.43 32.82
CA GLY A 407 8.26 -1.23 32.70
C GLY A 407 8.07 -2.69 33.12
N ALA A 408 9.10 -3.51 32.92
CA ALA A 408 9.08 -4.94 33.22
C ALA A 408 8.81 -5.23 34.72
N SER A 409 9.48 -4.50 35.62
CA SER A 409 9.30 -4.72 37.08
C SER A 409 7.89 -4.38 37.55
N PRO A 410 7.27 -3.23 37.23
CA PRO A 410 5.88 -2.95 37.52
C PRO A 410 4.91 -3.98 36.94
N LEU A 411 5.06 -4.37 35.70
CA LEU A 411 4.20 -5.37 35.05
C LEU A 411 4.29 -6.73 35.77
N ARG A 412 5.51 -7.18 36.05
CA ARG A 412 5.76 -8.44 36.79
C ARG A 412 5.11 -8.42 38.16
N HIS A 413 5.20 -7.29 38.88
CA HIS A 413 4.57 -7.14 40.19
C HIS A 413 3.04 -7.27 40.11
N VAL A 414 2.42 -6.64 39.13
CA VAL A 414 0.96 -6.73 38.88
C VAL A 414 0.54 -8.17 38.59
N LEU A 415 1.25 -8.87 37.71
CA LEU A 415 0.98 -10.27 37.37
C LEU A 415 1.12 -11.20 38.59
N LEU A 416 2.21 -11.06 39.37
CA LEU A 416 2.43 -11.85 40.58
C LEU A 416 1.34 -11.60 41.63
N LYS A 417 0.92 -10.35 41.82
CA LYS A 417 -0.17 -9.98 42.69
C LYS A 417 -1.48 -10.64 42.28
N ALA A 418 -1.85 -10.55 41.00
CA ALA A 418 -3.04 -11.18 40.45
C ALA A 418 -3.03 -12.72 40.65
N MET A 419 -1.87 -13.36 40.41
CA MET A 419 -1.70 -14.80 40.64
C MET A 419 -1.89 -15.17 42.12
N LEU A 420 -1.32 -14.37 43.04
CA LEU A 420 -1.45 -14.62 44.49
C LEU A 420 -2.90 -14.45 44.98
N GLU A 421 -3.58 -13.40 44.51
CA GLU A 421 -4.99 -13.16 44.86
C GLU A 421 -5.90 -14.27 44.34
N LYS A 422 -5.71 -14.71 43.08
CA LYS A 422 -6.43 -15.86 42.53
C LYS A 422 -6.19 -17.13 43.33
N SER A 423 -4.92 -17.45 43.62
CA SER A 423 -4.58 -18.65 44.39
C SER A 423 -5.21 -18.67 45.82
N LYS A 424 -5.28 -17.50 46.50
CA LYS A 424 -5.95 -17.35 47.77
C LYS A 424 -7.47 -17.59 47.66
N GLN A 425 -8.08 -17.12 46.58
CA GLN A 425 -9.52 -17.27 46.37
C GLN A 425 -9.87 -18.70 45.98
N ASP A 426 -9.10 -19.34 45.10
CA ASP A 426 -9.26 -20.76 44.75
C ASP A 426 -9.12 -21.67 45.97
N ALA A 427 -8.20 -21.34 46.89
CA ALA A 427 -8.05 -22.05 48.16
C ALA A 427 -9.27 -21.88 49.11
N LYS A 428 -9.90 -20.71 49.13
CA LYS A 428 -11.08 -20.43 49.94
C LYS A 428 -12.35 -21.07 49.38
N SER A 429 -12.49 -21.10 48.04
CA SER A 429 -13.68 -21.64 47.39
C SER A 429 -13.67 -23.15 47.22
N GLY A 430 -12.57 -23.83 47.55
CA GLY A 430 -12.43 -25.27 47.33
C GLY A 430 -12.45 -25.67 45.86
N ALA A 431 -12.09 -24.78 44.96
CA ALA A 431 -12.12 -25.03 43.52
C ALA A 431 -11.22 -26.21 43.12
N GLU A 432 -11.80 -27.21 42.45
CA GLU A 432 -11.06 -28.38 41.95
C GLU A 432 -10.06 -27.99 40.86
N ASN A 433 -10.39 -26.97 40.03
CA ASN A 433 -9.53 -26.46 38.99
C ASN A 433 -8.75 -25.23 39.47
N ARG A 434 -7.44 -25.38 39.63
CA ARG A 434 -6.52 -24.34 40.13
C ARG A 434 -5.66 -23.77 39.00
N ASP A 435 -6.27 -23.40 37.88
CA ASP A 435 -5.55 -22.82 36.74
C ASP A 435 -4.90 -21.48 37.13
N LEU A 436 -3.61 -21.37 36.91
CA LEU A 436 -2.87 -20.13 37.12
C LEU A 436 -3.23 -19.08 36.05
N ILE A 437 -3.17 -17.80 36.40
CA ILE A 437 -3.33 -16.70 35.44
C ILE A 437 -2.25 -16.79 34.37
N THR A 438 -1.01 -17.09 34.77
CA THR A 438 0.09 -17.38 33.84
C THR A 438 1.02 -18.43 34.43
N THR A 439 1.66 -19.23 33.58
CA THR A 439 2.73 -20.14 33.97
C THR A 439 4.09 -19.49 33.79
N LYS A 440 5.13 -20.07 34.40
CA LYS A 440 6.52 -19.62 34.17
C LYS A 440 6.88 -19.67 32.69
N ASP A 441 6.58 -20.76 32.01
CA ASP A 441 6.97 -21.01 30.64
C ASP A 441 6.23 -20.05 29.66
N GLU A 442 4.96 -19.78 29.96
CA GLU A 442 4.19 -18.80 29.19
C GLU A 442 4.72 -17.38 29.39
N TYR A 443 4.99 -16.98 30.66
CA TYR A 443 5.58 -15.68 30.94
C TYR A 443 6.92 -15.52 30.20
N LEU A 444 7.76 -16.56 30.26
CA LEU A 444 9.04 -16.59 29.58
C LEU A 444 8.88 -16.51 28.05
N ARG A 445 7.93 -17.17 27.46
CA ARG A 445 7.63 -17.07 26.00
C ARG A 445 7.23 -15.66 25.59
N ILE A 446 6.47 -14.96 26.42
CA ILE A 446 6.00 -13.60 26.12
C ILE A 446 7.09 -12.56 26.37
N PHE A 447 7.86 -12.66 27.48
CA PHE A 447 8.65 -11.56 28.02
C PHE A 447 10.15 -11.85 28.24
N THR A 448 10.64 -13.10 28.26
CA THR A 448 12.05 -13.39 28.60
C THR A 448 13.04 -13.11 27.50
N GLU A 449 12.58 -13.15 26.30
CA GLU A 449 13.43 -12.59 25.27
C GLU A 449 13.76 -11.12 25.59
N ALA A 450 13.09 -10.51 26.57
CA ALA A 450 13.30 -9.13 26.96
C ALA A 450 14.59 -8.85 27.77
N ASP A 451 15.22 -9.85 28.33
CA ASP A 451 16.53 -9.64 28.96
C ASP A 451 17.68 -9.65 27.94
N GLU A 452 17.45 -10.24 26.76
CA GLU A 452 18.37 -10.28 25.63
C GLU A 452 17.93 -9.39 24.45
N LEU A 453 16.64 -9.05 24.35
CA LEU A 453 16.07 -8.23 23.29
C LEU A 453 16.03 -6.74 23.65
N SER A 454 15.91 -5.94 22.60
CA SER A 454 15.78 -4.49 22.75
C SER A 454 14.58 -4.13 23.64
N ARG A 455 14.70 -3.06 24.43
CA ARG A 455 13.62 -2.44 25.23
C ARG A 455 12.31 -2.26 24.44
N ALA A 456 12.43 -2.13 23.11
CA ALA A 456 11.30 -1.99 22.20
C ALA A 456 10.42 -3.25 22.14
N ASP A 457 10.98 -4.47 22.17
CA ASP A 457 10.21 -5.70 22.07
C ASP A 457 9.38 -5.98 23.34
N PHE A 458 9.97 -5.75 24.53
CA PHE A 458 9.22 -5.82 25.78
C PHE A 458 8.03 -4.83 25.79
N THR A 459 8.27 -3.59 25.33
CA THR A 459 7.25 -2.55 25.24
C THR A 459 6.11 -2.99 24.34
N LEU A 460 6.44 -3.60 23.19
CA LEU A 460 5.46 -4.14 22.26
C LEU A 460 4.60 -5.24 22.90
N ALA A 461 5.23 -6.26 23.50
CA ALA A 461 4.50 -7.37 24.14
C ALA A 461 3.59 -6.88 25.28
N ARG A 462 4.07 -5.95 26.12
CA ARG A 462 3.28 -5.30 27.16
C ARG A 462 2.06 -4.56 26.61
N ASP A 463 2.24 -3.78 25.56
CA ASP A 463 1.17 -2.96 24.99
C ASP A 463 0.11 -3.84 24.32
N LEU A 464 0.52 -4.91 23.66
CA LEU A 464 -0.37 -5.93 23.09
C LEU A 464 -1.20 -6.62 24.20
N LEU A 465 -0.56 -7.01 25.31
CA LEU A 465 -1.27 -7.58 26.44
C LEU A 465 -2.35 -6.63 26.98
N LYS A 466 -2.01 -5.34 27.15
CA LYS A 466 -2.98 -4.33 27.59
C LYS A 466 -4.14 -4.18 26.61
N MET A 467 -3.85 -4.16 25.30
CA MET A 467 -4.88 -4.06 24.26
C MET A 467 -5.86 -5.24 24.35
N ARG A 468 -5.36 -6.45 24.50
CA ARG A 468 -6.21 -7.64 24.60
C ARG A 468 -7.09 -7.61 25.84
N VAL A 469 -6.56 -7.19 26.98
CA VAL A 469 -7.35 -6.99 28.20
C VAL A 469 -8.45 -5.94 27.99
N ILE A 470 -8.11 -4.79 27.42
CA ILE A 470 -9.07 -3.72 27.13
C ILE A 470 -10.19 -4.20 26.20
N GLN A 471 -9.84 -4.94 25.15
CA GLN A 471 -10.82 -5.51 24.24
C GLN A 471 -11.78 -6.43 25.00
N TYR A 472 -11.27 -7.36 25.80
CA TYR A 472 -12.10 -8.27 26.59
C TYR A 472 -13.06 -7.51 27.52
N LEU A 473 -12.55 -6.51 28.24
CA LEU A 473 -13.35 -5.68 29.15
C LEU A 473 -14.45 -4.89 28.40
N HIS A 474 -14.15 -4.42 27.21
CA HIS A 474 -15.12 -3.76 26.34
C HIS A 474 -16.23 -4.72 25.90
N ASP A 475 -15.86 -5.91 25.41
CA ASP A 475 -16.82 -6.92 24.92
C ASP A 475 -17.70 -7.45 26.08
N ALA A 476 -17.16 -7.51 27.28
CA ALA A 476 -17.87 -7.84 28.52
C ALA A 476 -18.68 -6.67 29.11
N ARG A 477 -18.73 -5.49 28.48
CA ARG A 477 -19.40 -4.26 28.95
C ARG A 477 -18.94 -3.75 30.32
N PHE A 478 -17.75 -4.13 30.75
CA PHE A 478 -17.20 -3.75 32.07
C PHE A 478 -17.15 -2.23 32.28
N PHE A 479 -16.79 -1.47 31.25
CA PHE A 479 -16.72 -0.01 31.32
C PHE A 479 -18.10 0.66 31.40
N GLU A 480 -19.13 0.05 30.78
CA GLU A 480 -20.50 0.55 30.85
C GLU A 480 -21.09 0.34 32.26
N GLU A 481 -20.85 -0.81 32.87
CA GLU A 481 -21.33 -1.17 34.19
C GLU A 481 -20.63 -0.35 35.29
N ASN A 482 -19.39 0.06 35.08
CA ASN A 482 -18.57 0.78 36.06
C ASN A 482 -18.33 2.25 35.69
N LYS A 483 -19.17 2.85 34.84
CA LYS A 483 -19.01 4.21 34.29
C LYS A 483 -18.90 5.33 35.34
N ASP A 484 -19.53 5.18 36.49
CA ASP A 484 -19.58 6.20 37.55
C ASP A 484 -18.45 6.03 38.58
N ASP A 485 -17.56 5.09 38.38
CA ASP A 485 -16.47 4.81 39.32
C ASP A 485 -15.32 5.81 39.19
N PRO A 486 -14.94 6.51 40.30
CA PRO A 486 -13.87 7.49 40.28
C PRO A 486 -12.50 6.91 39.89
N GLU A 487 -12.23 5.65 40.16
CA GLU A 487 -10.96 4.98 39.86
C GLU A 487 -10.77 4.78 38.35
N LEU A 488 -11.86 4.58 37.62
CA LEU A 488 -11.82 4.46 36.14
C LEU A 488 -11.87 5.83 35.43
N GLN A 489 -12.53 6.84 36.04
CA GLN A 489 -12.61 8.19 35.47
C GLN A 489 -11.28 8.93 35.48
N ASN A 490 -10.41 8.65 36.46
CA ASN A 490 -9.08 9.26 36.62
C ASN A 490 -7.96 8.46 35.94
N THR A 491 -8.29 7.50 35.09
CA THR A 491 -7.27 6.77 34.31
C THR A 491 -6.87 7.65 33.11
N GLU A 492 -6.00 8.65 33.38
CA GLU A 492 -5.41 9.44 32.31
C GLU A 492 -4.62 8.55 31.36
N LEU A 493 -4.89 8.70 30.08
CA LEU A 493 -4.06 8.09 29.02
C LEU A 493 -2.64 8.63 29.17
N PRO A 494 -1.61 7.76 29.24
CA PRO A 494 -0.24 8.24 29.21
C PRO A 494 -0.05 9.08 27.95
N THR A 495 0.11 10.38 28.12
CA THR A 495 0.54 11.26 27.03
C THR A 495 1.97 10.84 26.68
N ASP A 496 2.19 10.57 25.42
CA ASP A 496 3.49 10.20 24.83
C ASP A 496 4.42 11.44 24.80
N GLN A 497 4.66 12.05 25.97
CA GLN A 497 5.64 13.11 26.12
C GLN A 497 6.86 12.55 26.84
N GLY A 498 7.88 12.22 26.08
CA GLY A 498 9.25 12.08 26.55
C GLY A 498 9.68 10.67 26.87
N GLU A 499 10.02 9.89 25.89
CA GLU A 499 11.13 8.94 25.92
C GLU A 499 11.96 9.16 24.63
N GLU A 500 12.86 10.19 24.68
CA GLU A 500 14.05 10.25 23.84
C GLU A 500 15.09 9.24 24.35
#